data_e1daa03d5d9b40a166164fb621b633a7
#
_entry.id   e1daa03d5d9b40a166164fb621b633a7
#
_cell.length_a   1.000
_cell.length_b   1.000
_cell.length_c   1.000
_cell.angle_alpha   90.00
_cell.angle_beta   90.00
_cell.angle_gamma   90.00
#
_symmetry.space_group_name_H-M   'P 1'
#
loop_
_entity.id
_entity.type
_entity.pdbx_description
1 polymer ?
#
loop_
_entity_poly.entity_id
_entity_poly.type
_entity_poly.pdbx_seq_one_letter_code
_entity_poly.pdbx_strand_id
1 'polypeptide(L)'
;TPEYAIRLSLVGSEMCIRDRRMGDLGYISHAQDSLNISYNSIEKYSADLKNALKTTYDEYKELGEFKDGERIQLNDSIIQIENEYYSTIRPKRVCPSGERPINILNQEGIDYLELRCIDLNPDTFVGISEEQIYFLDLLILYSFLIDSPEITEIESNELFRTHKTIVNEGRKHEAKITTLKGETSIKEEALRLLEGMNEIAQFMDNEVGEGISSKWSDTVNQQRKVIENLDLSLSGLLLKDIENKKITFQEYGLQLSRAHKKEMDDLVLNGSNNFNESSKESLLAAQRLEEEHQVDFEDYLKDFLDKIS
;
A
#
# COMPACT_ATOMS: atom_id res chain seq x y z
N THR A 1 -1.60 15.77 6.68
CA THR A 1 -2.61 14.69 6.60
C THR A 1 -1.93 13.32 6.64
N PRO A 2 -2.60 12.26 7.15
CA PRO A 2 -2.02 10.91 7.20
C PRO A 2 -1.46 10.42 5.86
N GLU A 3 -2.17 10.68 4.78
CA GLU A 3 -1.76 10.29 3.43
C GLU A 3 -0.46 10.97 3.00
N TYR A 4 -0.31 12.25 3.30
CA TYR A 4 0.90 13.01 2.99
C TYR A 4 2.11 12.50 3.78
N ALA A 5 1.93 12.26 5.09
CA ALA A 5 2.97 11.71 5.94
C ALA A 5 3.44 10.31 5.46
N ILE A 6 2.50 9.44 5.09
CA ILE A 6 2.80 8.11 4.56
C ILE A 6 3.56 8.20 3.23
N ARG A 7 3.20 9.12 2.35
CA ARG A 7 3.91 9.33 1.07
C ARG A 7 5.36 9.76 1.27
N LEU A 8 5.63 10.66 2.22
CA LEU A 8 6.98 11.13 2.50
C LEU A 8 7.87 10.09 3.18
N SER A 9 7.31 9.25 4.04
CA SER A 9 8.08 8.22 4.75
C SER A 9 8.68 7.16 3.83
N LEU A 10 8.21 7.09 2.61
CA LEU A 10 8.63 6.11 1.61
C LEU A 10 9.71 6.67 0.67
N VAL A 11 10.23 7.85 0.97
CA VAL A 11 11.38 8.42 0.26
C VAL A 11 12.59 7.51 0.46
N GLY A 12 13.13 7.00 -0.61
CA GLY A 12 14.36 6.21 -0.60
C GLY A 12 14.26 4.81 -1.20
N SER A 13 13.08 4.37 -1.64
CA SER A 13 12.88 3.04 -2.23
C SER A 13 12.67 3.05 -3.76
N GLU A 14 13.27 3.98 -4.47
CA GLU A 14 12.95 4.34 -5.85
C GLU A 14 13.31 3.34 -6.94
N MET A 15 13.96 2.24 -6.67
CA MET A 15 14.32 1.27 -7.70
C MET A 15 13.68 -0.10 -7.48
N CYS A 16 12.76 -0.22 -6.56
CA CYS A 16 12.08 -1.46 -6.24
C CYS A 16 10.72 -1.57 -6.94
N ILE A 17 9.97 -2.61 -6.63
CA ILE A 17 8.63 -2.93 -7.14
C ILE A 17 7.68 -1.71 -7.12
N ARG A 18 7.91 -0.75 -6.25
CA ARG A 18 7.15 0.48 -6.11
C ARG A 18 7.20 1.37 -7.36
N ASP A 19 8.37 1.54 -8.00
CA ASP A 19 8.47 2.33 -9.24
C ASP A 19 7.65 1.70 -10.34
N ARG A 20 7.57 0.38 -10.37
CA ARG A 20 6.67 -0.33 -11.27
C ARG A 20 5.20 -0.20 -10.88
N ARG A 21 4.89 -0.01 -9.60
CA ARG A 21 3.51 0.05 -9.13
C ARG A 21 2.96 1.47 -9.07
N MET A 22 3.80 2.45 -8.76
CA MET A 22 3.39 3.84 -8.50
C MET A 22 3.91 4.81 -9.58
N GLY A 23 4.88 4.40 -10.40
CA GLY A 23 5.45 5.17 -11.50
C GLY A 23 4.86 4.81 -12.86
N ASP A 24 5.24 5.56 -13.88
CA ASP A 24 4.74 5.43 -15.26
C ASP A 24 5.08 4.10 -15.94
N LEU A 25 5.96 3.28 -15.35
CA LEU A 25 6.31 1.93 -15.82
C LEU A 25 5.46 0.84 -15.14
N GLY A 26 4.61 1.20 -14.21
CA GLY A 26 3.85 0.26 -13.40
C GLY A 26 2.49 -0.10 -13.96
N TYR A 27 1.71 -0.70 -13.09
CA TYR A 27 0.30 -0.95 -13.37
C TYR A 27 -0.46 0.37 -13.21
N ILE A 28 -0.68 1.08 -14.30
CA ILE A 28 -1.44 2.32 -14.36
C ILE A 28 -2.75 2.03 -15.08
N SER A 29 -3.85 2.44 -14.49
CA SER A 29 -5.13 2.54 -15.18
C SER A 29 -5.39 3.99 -15.53
N HIS A 30 -5.25 4.35 -16.81
CA HIS A 30 -5.55 5.71 -17.27
C HIS A 30 -7.01 6.13 -17.01
N ALA A 31 -7.92 5.17 -16.93
CA ALA A 31 -9.30 5.42 -16.51
C ALA A 31 -9.38 6.07 -15.12
N GLN A 32 -8.41 5.78 -14.24
CA GLN A 32 -8.39 6.30 -12.88
C GLN A 32 -7.62 7.63 -12.72
N ASP A 33 -6.98 8.15 -13.76
CA ASP A 33 -6.23 9.42 -13.71
C ASP A 33 -7.11 10.62 -13.34
N SER A 34 -8.38 10.57 -13.67
CA SER A 34 -9.38 11.60 -13.34
C SER A 34 -10.05 11.43 -11.97
N LEU A 35 -9.79 10.33 -11.27
CA LEU A 35 -10.42 10.06 -9.98
C LEU A 35 -9.78 10.89 -8.87
N ASN A 36 -10.63 11.66 -8.19
CA ASN A 36 -10.27 12.39 -6.98
C ASN A 36 -11.10 11.85 -5.82
N ILE A 37 -10.63 10.77 -5.19
CA ILE A 37 -11.31 10.14 -4.06
C ILE A 37 -10.86 10.83 -2.77
N SER A 38 -11.81 11.46 -2.07
CA SER A 38 -11.55 12.17 -0.82
C SER A 38 -11.35 11.22 0.36
N TYR A 39 -10.42 11.58 1.24
CA TYR A 39 -10.18 10.91 2.52
C TYR A 39 -10.63 11.76 3.72
N ASN A 40 -11.43 12.81 3.49
CA ASN A 40 -11.87 13.72 4.55
C ASN A 40 -12.89 13.07 5.50
N SER A 41 -13.75 12.19 4.97
CA SER A 41 -14.67 11.37 5.78
C SER A 41 -15.00 10.05 5.07
N ILE A 42 -15.55 9.08 5.81
CA ILE A 42 -16.00 7.80 5.25
C ILE A 42 -17.12 8.03 4.23
N GLU A 43 -18.05 8.92 4.55
CA GLU A 43 -19.18 9.24 3.69
C GLU A 43 -18.72 9.80 2.35
N LYS A 44 -17.75 10.73 2.38
CA LYS A 44 -17.24 11.35 1.17
C LYS A 44 -16.39 10.37 0.35
N TYR A 45 -15.52 9.62 1.02
CA TYR A 45 -14.76 8.53 0.40
C TYR A 45 -15.67 7.53 -0.32
N SER A 46 -16.74 7.11 0.35
CA SER A 46 -17.71 6.17 -0.20
C SER A 46 -18.53 6.76 -1.34
N ALA A 47 -18.94 8.02 -1.23
CA ALA A 47 -19.68 8.71 -2.29
C ALA A 47 -18.84 8.83 -3.56
N ASP A 48 -17.56 9.21 -3.43
CA ASP A 48 -16.65 9.34 -4.57
C ASP A 48 -16.39 7.98 -5.24
N LEU A 49 -16.18 6.91 -4.45
CA LEU A 49 -16.03 5.55 -5.01
C LEU A 49 -17.32 5.06 -5.68
N LYS A 50 -18.51 5.29 -5.08
CA LYS A 50 -19.78 4.94 -5.72
C LYS A 50 -19.97 5.70 -7.03
N ASN A 51 -19.55 6.94 -7.09
CA ASN A 51 -19.59 7.72 -8.33
C ASN A 51 -18.67 7.09 -9.40
N ALA A 52 -17.45 6.70 -9.04
CA ALA A 52 -16.53 6.04 -9.96
C ALA A 52 -17.04 4.67 -10.45
N LEU A 53 -17.76 3.92 -9.61
CA LEU A 53 -18.43 2.65 -9.95
C LEU A 53 -19.64 2.82 -10.88
N LYS A 54 -20.18 4.03 -11.01
CA LYS A 54 -21.34 4.37 -11.86
C LYS A 54 -20.98 5.20 -13.08
N THR A 55 -19.79 5.76 -13.14
CA THR A 55 -19.34 6.63 -14.22
C THR A 55 -18.73 5.80 -15.33
N THR A 56 -19.34 5.83 -16.50
CA THR A 56 -18.85 5.13 -17.70
C THR A 56 -17.51 5.70 -18.15
N TYR A 57 -16.63 4.82 -18.60
CA TYR A 57 -15.38 5.15 -19.27
C TYR A 57 -15.48 4.78 -20.75
N ASP A 58 -15.29 5.76 -21.64
CA ASP A 58 -15.61 5.61 -23.05
C ASP A 58 -14.87 4.43 -23.73
N GLU A 59 -13.59 4.20 -23.39
CA GLU A 59 -12.81 3.09 -23.95
C GLU A 59 -13.38 1.72 -23.52
N TYR A 60 -13.88 1.60 -22.27
CA TYR A 60 -14.49 0.36 -21.79
C TYR A 60 -15.87 0.15 -22.43
N LYS A 61 -16.60 1.24 -22.65
CA LYS A 61 -17.87 1.20 -23.38
C LYS A 61 -17.70 0.76 -24.84
N GLU A 62 -16.66 1.25 -25.52
CA GLU A 62 -16.31 0.84 -26.88
C GLU A 62 -15.90 -0.64 -26.96
N LEU A 63 -15.18 -1.11 -25.94
CA LEU A 63 -14.78 -2.52 -25.83
C LEU A 63 -16.01 -3.43 -25.68
N GLY A 64 -17.04 -2.99 -24.94
CA GLY A 64 -18.24 -3.73 -24.62
C GLY A 64 -18.03 -4.79 -23.53
N GLU A 65 -19.12 -5.26 -22.96
CA GLU A 65 -19.08 -6.27 -21.89
C GLU A 65 -18.83 -7.68 -22.39
N PHE A 66 -19.15 -7.94 -23.67
CA PHE A 66 -19.05 -9.26 -24.29
C PHE A 66 -18.24 -9.22 -25.59
N LYS A 67 -17.46 -10.28 -25.81
CA LYS A 67 -16.77 -10.54 -27.05
C LYS A 67 -16.94 -12.01 -27.43
N ASP A 68 -17.38 -12.26 -28.65
CA ASP A 68 -17.63 -13.62 -29.20
C ASP A 68 -18.57 -14.47 -28.30
N GLY A 69 -19.46 -13.82 -27.55
CA GLY A 69 -20.42 -14.45 -26.64
C GLY A 69 -19.87 -14.70 -25.23
N GLU A 70 -18.62 -14.40 -24.98
CA GLU A 70 -18.01 -14.49 -23.65
C GLU A 70 -17.92 -13.11 -22.98
N ARG A 71 -18.20 -13.05 -21.69
CA ARG A 71 -18.04 -11.82 -20.90
C ARG A 71 -16.55 -11.51 -20.71
N ILE A 72 -16.15 -10.29 -21.06
CA ILE A 72 -14.76 -9.82 -20.97
C ILE A 72 -14.55 -8.73 -19.92
N GLN A 73 -15.61 -8.09 -19.45
CA GLN A 73 -15.59 -7.14 -18.34
C GLN A 73 -16.93 -7.13 -17.59
N LEU A 74 -16.94 -6.68 -16.35
CA LEU A 74 -18.14 -6.71 -15.50
C LEU A 74 -19.16 -5.64 -15.92
N ASN A 75 -18.66 -4.44 -16.24
CA ASN A 75 -19.42 -3.29 -16.75
C ASN A 75 -18.45 -2.31 -17.43
N ASP A 76 -18.93 -1.15 -17.87
CA ASP A 76 -18.15 -0.12 -18.56
C ASP A 76 -17.72 1.07 -17.65
N SER A 77 -17.79 0.90 -16.34
CA SER A 77 -17.45 1.96 -15.39
C SER A 77 -15.94 2.17 -15.23
N ILE A 78 -15.52 3.37 -14.79
CA ILE A 78 -14.11 3.75 -14.52
C ILE A 78 -13.43 2.72 -13.62
N ILE A 79 -14.13 2.26 -12.59
CA ILE A 79 -13.81 1.07 -11.78
C ILE A 79 -15.02 0.14 -11.78
N GLN A 80 -14.81 -1.14 -11.96
CA GLN A 80 -15.90 -2.13 -12.03
C GLN A 80 -16.24 -2.71 -10.65
N ILE A 81 -15.22 -2.79 -9.79
CA ILE A 81 -15.36 -3.15 -8.36
C ILE A 81 -14.46 -2.25 -7.51
N GLU A 82 -14.77 -2.09 -6.22
CA GLU A 82 -14.01 -1.24 -5.29
C GLU A 82 -12.53 -1.64 -5.20
N ASN A 83 -12.24 -2.93 -5.40
CA ASN A 83 -10.88 -3.45 -5.31
C ASN A 83 -9.95 -2.95 -6.44
N GLU A 84 -10.52 -2.47 -7.54
CA GLU A 84 -9.75 -1.88 -8.65
C GLU A 84 -9.21 -0.49 -8.35
N TYR A 85 -9.78 0.22 -7.37
CA TYR A 85 -9.25 1.53 -7.01
C TYR A 85 -7.85 1.42 -6.42
N TYR A 86 -6.89 2.07 -7.09
CA TYR A 86 -5.49 2.09 -6.68
C TYR A 86 -5.19 3.31 -5.82
N SER A 87 -4.83 3.06 -4.56
CA SER A 87 -4.38 4.09 -3.64
C SER A 87 -3.24 3.57 -2.76
N THR A 88 -2.49 4.49 -2.15
CA THR A 88 -1.38 4.17 -1.25
C THR A 88 -1.84 3.60 0.09
N ILE A 89 -3.04 3.99 0.50
CA ILE A 89 -3.68 3.54 1.73
C ILE A 89 -5.17 3.34 1.46
N ARG A 90 -5.77 2.34 2.09
CA ARG A 90 -7.20 2.09 2.02
C ARG A 90 -7.79 1.87 3.40
N PRO A 91 -8.91 2.52 3.73
CA PRO A 91 -9.74 2.09 4.85
C PRO A 91 -10.38 0.74 4.50
N LYS A 92 -10.34 -0.19 5.43
CA LYS A 92 -10.82 -1.55 5.26
C LYS A 92 -11.71 -2.00 6.41
N ARG A 93 -12.61 -2.92 6.06
CA ARG A 93 -13.39 -3.72 6.99
C ARG A 93 -13.60 -5.11 6.42
N VAL A 94 -13.72 -6.11 7.26
CA VAL A 94 -14.05 -7.47 6.84
C VAL A 94 -15.45 -7.44 6.23
N CYS A 95 -15.55 -7.90 4.98
CA CYS A 95 -16.77 -7.88 4.20
C CYS A 95 -17.24 -9.32 3.96
N PRO A 96 -18.50 -9.68 4.29
CA PRO A 96 -19.06 -10.96 3.92
C PRO A 96 -19.05 -11.20 2.42
N SER A 97 -18.95 -12.46 1.99
CA SER A 97 -19.02 -12.82 0.57
C SER A 97 -20.34 -12.34 -0.05
N GLY A 98 -20.26 -11.76 -1.25
CA GLY A 98 -21.41 -11.23 -1.96
C GLY A 98 -21.89 -9.84 -1.52
N GLU A 99 -21.30 -9.26 -0.49
CA GLU A 99 -21.59 -7.90 -0.06
C GLU A 99 -20.60 -6.89 -0.66
N ARG A 100 -21.04 -5.62 -0.74
CA ARG A 100 -20.21 -4.52 -1.24
C ARG A 100 -19.36 -3.95 -0.10
N PRO A 101 -18.00 -3.97 -0.20
CA PRO A 101 -17.13 -3.46 0.85
C PRO A 101 -17.44 -2.01 1.27
N ILE A 102 -17.83 -1.18 0.30
CA ILE A 102 -18.16 0.23 0.54
C ILE A 102 -19.42 0.40 1.40
N ASN A 103 -20.40 -0.48 1.26
CA ASN A 103 -21.63 -0.42 2.05
C ASN A 103 -21.36 -0.82 3.50
N ILE A 104 -20.59 -1.89 3.70
CA ILE A 104 -20.19 -2.34 5.04
C ILE A 104 -19.31 -1.30 5.73
N LEU A 105 -18.38 -0.68 5.00
CA LEU A 105 -17.54 0.39 5.52
C LEU A 105 -18.37 1.59 6.01
N ASN A 106 -19.43 1.97 5.27
CA ASN A 106 -20.33 3.05 5.67
C ASN A 106 -21.20 2.72 6.88
N GLN A 107 -21.64 1.46 6.99
CA GLN A 107 -22.54 1.04 8.06
C GLN A 107 -21.84 0.83 9.38
N GLU A 108 -20.64 0.29 9.33
CA GLU A 108 -19.96 -0.24 10.51
C GLU A 108 -18.62 0.48 10.81
N GLY A 109 -18.13 1.33 9.89
CA GLY A 109 -16.88 2.07 10.06
C GLY A 109 -15.63 1.29 9.66
N ILE A 110 -14.45 1.82 9.99
CA ILE A 110 -13.13 1.30 9.62
C ILE A 110 -12.65 0.33 10.70
N ASP A 111 -12.25 -0.89 10.30
CA ASP A 111 -11.58 -1.84 11.19
C ASP A 111 -10.07 -1.70 11.15
N TYR A 112 -9.51 -1.52 9.96
CA TYR A 112 -8.07 -1.43 9.76
C TYR A 112 -7.70 -0.62 8.52
N LEU A 113 -6.43 -0.25 8.43
CA LEU A 113 -5.85 0.44 7.29
C LEU A 113 -4.95 -0.51 6.52
N GLU A 114 -5.16 -0.61 5.21
CA GLU A 114 -4.29 -1.34 4.31
C GLU A 114 -3.24 -0.40 3.69
N LEU A 115 -1.99 -0.55 4.10
CA LEU A 115 -0.86 0.17 3.49
C LEU A 115 -0.36 -0.59 2.27
N ARG A 116 -0.39 0.04 1.09
CA ARG A 116 -0.11 -0.62 -0.19
C ARG A 116 1.15 -0.13 -0.89
N CYS A 117 1.80 0.86 -0.34
CA CYS A 117 2.95 1.55 -0.95
C CYS A 117 4.29 1.20 -0.29
N ILE A 118 4.36 0.08 0.45
CA ILE A 118 5.59 -0.38 1.08
C ILE A 118 6.30 -1.32 0.11
N ASP A 119 7.60 -1.07 -0.10
CA ASP A 119 8.43 -1.97 -0.89
C ASP A 119 8.71 -3.26 -0.14
N LEU A 120 8.80 -4.34 -0.90
CA LEU A 120 9.25 -5.60 -0.39
C LEU A 120 10.73 -5.47 0.03
N ASN A 121 11.03 -5.82 1.28
CA ASN A 121 12.41 -5.89 1.75
C ASN A 121 13.03 -7.22 1.29
N PRO A 122 13.99 -7.19 0.35
CA PRO A 122 14.56 -8.41 -0.20
C PRO A 122 15.49 -9.13 0.76
N ASP A 123 15.93 -8.49 1.85
CA ASP A 123 16.86 -9.07 2.83
C ASP A 123 16.14 -9.90 3.91
N THR A 124 14.79 -9.93 3.89
CA THR A 124 13.99 -10.73 4.79
C THR A 124 13.12 -11.72 4.03
N PHE A 125 12.98 -12.95 4.54
CA PHE A 125 12.16 -13.98 3.88
C PHE A 125 10.66 -13.69 3.92
N VAL A 126 10.21 -12.82 4.83
CA VAL A 126 8.80 -12.35 4.92
C VAL A 126 8.56 -11.04 4.16
N GLY A 127 9.60 -10.43 3.60
CA GLY A 127 9.50 -9.22 2.79
C GLY A 127 9.36 -7.91 3.57
N ILE A 128 9.45 -7.96 4.90
CA ILE A 128 9.43 -6.79 5.79
C ILE A 128 10.29 -7.06 7.01
N SER A 129 11.05 -6.06 7.48
CA SER A 129 11.84 -6.19 8.70
C SER A 129 11.09 -5.68 9.94
N GLU A 130 11.56 -6.07 11.12
CA GLU A 130 11.01 -5.62 12.41
C GLU A 130 11.10 -4.08 12.53
N GLU A 131 12.22 -3.49 12.11
CA GLU A 131 12.41 -2.04 12.12
C GLU A 131 11.43 -1.32 11.20
N GLN A 132 11.11 -1.89 10.05
CA GLN A 132 10.10 -1.33 9.16
C GLN A 132 8.70 -1.36 9.81
N ILE A 133 8.38 -2.40 10.57
CA ILE A 133 7.12 -2.48 11.32
C ILE A 133 7.07 -1.39 12.38
N TYR A 134 8.12 -1.23 13.22
CA TYR A 134 8.18 -0.15 14.20
C TYR A 134 8.05 1.24 13.58
N PHE A 135 8.69 1.44 12.42
CA PHE A 135 8.57 2.70 11.69
C PHE A 135 7.13 2.99 11.23
N LEU A 136 6.44 1.98 10.72
CA LEU A 136 5.05 2.10 10.28
C LEU A 136 4.10 2.36 11.45
N ASP A 137 4.30 1.69 12.58
CA ASP A 137 3.54 1.94 13.80
C ASP A 137 3.69 3.39 14.27
N LEU A 138 4.94 3.89 14.33
CA LEU A 138 5.20 5.28 14.68
C LEU A 138 4.57 6.27 13.70
N LEU A 139 4.65 5.98 12.40
CA LEU A 139 4.08 6.83 11.37
C LEU A 139 2.55 6.92 11.49
N ILE A 140 1.89 5.79 11.74
CA ILE A 140 0.44 5.72 11.94
C ILE A 140 0.06 6.49 13.21
N LEU A 141 0.75 6.25 14.32
CA LEU A 141 0.51 6.96 15.59
C LEU A 141 0.73 8.47 15.44
N TYR A 142 1.83 8.89 14.83
CA TYR A 142 2.09 10.29 14.53
C TYR A 142 0.97 10.91 13.69
N SER A 143 0.57 10.23 12.62
CA SER A 143 -0.49 10.69 11.72
C SER A 143 -1.85 10.78 12.41
N PHE A 144 -2.09 9.95 13.41
CA PHE A 144 -3.31 9.97 14.22
C PHE A 144 -3.32 11.12 15.25
N LEU A 145 -2.16 11.49 15.79
CA LEU A 145 -2.03 12.47 16.85
C LEU A 145 -1.90 13.92 16.37
N ILE A 146 -1.46 14.14 15.12
CA ILE A 146 -1.34 15.49 14.54
C ILE A 146 -2.68 16.00 14.03
N ASP A 147 -2.83 17.33 14.02
CA ASP A 147 -3.99 17.99 13.38
C ASP A 147 -4.08 17.60 11.90
N SER A 148 -5.26 17.15 11.50
CA SER A 148 -5.56 16.73 10.13
C SER A 148 -6.77 17.50 9.59
N PRO A 149 -6.58 18.76 9.12
CA PRO A 149 -7.64 19.53 8.52
C PRO A 149 -8.15 18.87 7.24
N GLU A 150 -9.38 19.19 6.87
CA GLU A 150 -9.94 18.74 5.58
C GLU A 150 -9.07 19.22 4.42
N ILE A 151 -8.91 18.36 3.43
CA ILE A 151 -8.16 18.64 2.20
C ILE A 151 -9.14 19.16 1.15
N THR A 152 -8.85 20.33 0.59
CA THR A 152 -9.58 20.87 -0.56
C THR A 152 -9.19 20.13 -1.84
N GLU A 153 -9.99 20.27 -2.90
CA GLU A 153 -9.69 19.70 -4.22
C GLU A 153 -8.35 20.23 -4.79
N ILE A 154 -8.06 21.52 -4.58
CA ILE A 154 -6.80 22.14 -5.03
C ILE A 154 -5.62 21.46 -4.32
N GLU A 155 -5.70 21.28 -3.02
CA GLU A 155 -4.68 20.62 -2.23
C GLU A 155 -4.52 19.15 -2.60
N SER A 156 -5.63 18.44 -2.88
CA SER A 156 -5.58 17.06 -3.37
C SER A 156 -4.81 16.93 -4.69
N ASN A 157 -5.05 17.83 -5.64
CA ASN A 157 -4.32 17.88 -6.90
C ASN A 157 -2.83 18.17 -6.69
N GLU A 158 -2.47 19.05 -5.74
CA GLU A 158 -1.07 19.34 -5.42
C GLU A 158 -0.38 18.16 -4.73
N LEU A 159 -1.08 17.46 -3.85
CA LEU A 159 -0.58 16.22 -3.24
C LEU A 159 -0.31 15.13 -4.29
N PHE A 160 -1.15 15.02 -5.31
CA PHE A 160 -0.93 14.10 -6.42
C PHE A 160 0.34 14.45 -7.21
N ARG A 161 0.59 15.73 -7.50
CA ARG A 161 1.83 16.19 -8.15
C ARG A 161 3.05 15.91 -7.27
N THR A 162 2.95 16.24 -5.99
CA THR A 162 3.99 15.94 -4.99
C THR A 162 4.31 14.44 -4.96
N HIS A 163 3.29 13.59 -4.99
CA HIS A 163 3.48 12.14 -5.06
C HIS A 163 4.27 11.73 -6.32
N LYS A 164 3.90 12.23 -7.50
CA LYS A 164 4.63 11.97 -8.76
C LYS A 164 6.09 12.44 -8.66
N THR A 165 6.33 13.61 -8.09
CA THR A 165 7.70 14.12 -7.86
C THR A 165 8.50 13.21 -6.96
N ILE A 166 7.93 12.75 -5.84
CA ILE A 166 8.60 11.82 -4.92
C ILE A 166 8.91 10.50 -5.62
N VAL A 167 7.98 9.94 -6.40
CA VAL A 167 8.19 8.69 -7.12
C VAL A 167 9.31 8.82 -8.15
N ASN A 168 9.35 9.89 -8.92
CA ASN A 168 10.28 10.04 -10.04
C ASN A 168 11.61 10.70 -9.66
N GLU A 169 11.65 11.47 -8.58
CA GLU A 169 12.80 12.32 -8.26
C GLU A 169 13.29 12.21 -6.80
N GLY A 170 12.69 11.36 -5.96
CA GLY A 170 12.98 11.33 -4.53
C GLY A 170 14.44 11.03 -4.17
N ARG A 171 15.23 10.42 -5.07
CA ARG A 171 16.69 10.25 -4.89
C ARG A 171 17.53 11.46 -5.31
N LYS A 172 16.92 12.50 -5.89
CA LYS A 172 17.63 13.73 -6.22
C LYS A 172 17.68 14.63 -4.99
N HIS A 173 18.87 14.98 -4.52
CA HIS A 173 19.07 15.84 -3.34
C HIS A 173 18.35 17.19 -3.41
N GLU A 174 18.19 17.74 -4.62
CA GLU A 174 17.59 19.05 -4.89
C GLU A 174 16.10 18.97 -5.23
N ALA A 175 15.48 17.76 -5.20
CA ALA A 175 14.08 17.61 -5.56
C ALA A 175 13.19 18.38 -4.57
N LYS A 176 12.32 19.22 -5.12
CA LYS A 176 11.41 20.07 -4.38
C LYS A 176 9.99 19.56 -4.51
N ILE A 177 9.23 19.75 -3.45
CA ILE A 177 7.82 19.43 -3.34
C ILE A 177 7.05 20.63 -2.81
N THR A 178 5.77 20.69 -3.12
CA THR A 178 4.85 21.67 -2.54
C THR A 178 4.10 21.01 -1.38
N THR A 179 4.16 21.64 -0.22
CA THR A 179 3.39 21.27 0.97
C THR A 179 2.33 22.31 1.26
N LEU A 180 1.44 22.05 2.19
CA LEU A 180 0.47 23.06 2.68
C LEU A 180 1.17 24.30 3.29
N LYS A 181 2.45 24.20 3.63
CA LYS A 181 3.26 25.30 4.18
C LYS A 181 4.11 26.01 3.12
N GLY A 182 4.04 25.58 1.87
CA GLY A 182 4.82 26.12 0.75
C GLY A 182 5.83 25.13 0.17
N GLU A 183 6.72 25.62 -0.67
CA GLU A 183 7.76 24.81 -1.32
C GLU A 183 8.88 24.44 -0.32
N THR A 184 9.31 23.19 -0.34
CA THR A 184 10.40 22.66 0.47
C THR A 184 11.12 21.55 -0.29
N SER A 185 12.29 21.10 0.19
CA SER A 185 12.92 19.90 -0.35
C SER A 185 12.30 18.63 0.26
N ILE A 186 12.36 17.52 -0.50
CA ILE A 186 11.94 16.20 0.00
C ILE A 186 12.70 15.88 1.29
N LYS A 187 13.99 16.14 1.34
CA LYS A 187 14.86 15.90 2.49
C LYS A 187 14.42 16.67 3.73
N GLU A 188 14.19 17.99 3.59
CA GLU A 188 13.78 18.83 4.73
C GLU A 188 12.44 18.38 5.29
N GLU A 189 11.48 18.08 4.42
CA GLU A 189 10.16 17.64 4.87
C GLU A 189 10.20 16.25 5.54
N ALA A 190 11.02 15.33 4.99
CA ALA A 190 11.22 14.02 5.60
C ALA A 190 11.88 14.12 7.00
N LEU A 191 12.90 14.97 7.15
CA LEU A 191 13.54 15.21 8.45
C LEU A 191 12.58 15.86 9.45
N ARG A 192 11.75 16.81 9.01
CA ARG A 192 10.71 17.43 9.85
C ARG A 192 9.71 16.39 10.35
N LEU A 193 9.32 15.46 9.50
CA LEU A 193 8.41 14.37 9.86
C LEU A 193 9.03 13.46 10.92
N LEU A 194 10.29 13.06 10.74
CA LEU A 194 11.03 12.24 11.69
C LEU A 194 11.21 12.93 13.05
N GLU A 195 11.34 14.27 13.06
CA GLU A 195 11.41 15.05 14.29
C GLU A 195 10.11 14.90 15.11
N GLY A 196 8.95 15.07 14.47
CA GLY A 196 7.66 14.87 15.14
C GLY A 196 7.44 13.43 15.61
N MET A 197 7.90 12.44 14.83
CA MET A 197 7.82 11.03 15.23
C MET A 197 8.74 10.69 16.39
N ASN A 198 9.87 11.40 16.57
CA ASN A 198 10.85 11.09 17.60
C ASN A 198 10.30 11.26 19.03
N GLU A 199 9.42 12.22 19.27
CA GLU A 199 8.78 12.41 20.56
C GLU A 199 7.90 11.20 20.94
N ILE A 200 7.17 10.68 19.94
CA ILE A 200 6.35 9.47 20.12
C ILE A 200 7.23 8.25 20.33
N ALA A 201 8.32 8.14 19.57
CA ALA A 201 9.27 7.04 19.69
C ALA A 201 9.88 6.96 21.11
N GLN A 202 10.28 8.10 21.68
CA GLN A 202 10.78 8.17 23.05
C GLN A 202 9.71 7.79 24.08
N PHE A 203 8.48 8.23 23.89
CA PHE A 203 7.37 7.80 24.73
C PHE A 203 7.16 6.29 24.67
N MET A 204 7.15 5.71 23.47
CA MET A 204 6.98 4.27 23.27
C MET A 204 8.11 3.46 23.92
N ASP A 205 9.37 3.91 23.77
CA ASP A 205 10.50 3.25 24.42
C ASP A 205 10.40 3.26 25.94
N ASN A 206 9.91 4.35 26.53
CA ASN A 206 9.80 4.50 27.98
C ASN A 206 8.61 3.75 28.57
N GLU A 207 7.43 3.86 27.96
CA GLU A 207 6.17 3.36 28.52
C GLU A 207 5.86 1.93 28.07
N VAL A 208 6.09 1.61 26.81
CA VAL A 208 5.82 0.28 26.25
C VAL A 208 7.03 -0.62 26.33
N GLY A 209 8.23 -0.06 26.10
CA GLY A 209 9.51 -0.76 26.23
C GLY A 209 10.02 -0.86 27.67
N GLU A 210 9.25 -0.36 28.65
CA GLU A 210 9.61 -0.33 30.09
C GLU A 210 10.98 0.33 30.36
N GLY A 211 11.40 1.28 29.50
CA GLY A 211 12.70 1.96 29.57
C GLY A 211 13.91 1.06 29.27
N ILE A 212 13.69 -0.19 28.87
CA ILE A 212 14.74 -1.17 28.55
C ILE A 212 15.02 -1.22 27.05
N SER A 213 14.06 -0.79 26.22
CA SER A 213 14.12 -0.85 24.77
C SER A 213 14.30 0.54 24.18
N SER A 214 15.13 0.67 23.13
CA SER A 214 15.26 1.86 22.29
C SER A 214 14.79 1.62 20.85
N LYS A 215 14.03 0.56 20.63
CA LYS A 215 13.66 0.07 19.29
C LYS A 215 12.99 1.14 18.43
N TRP A 216 12.03 1.90 19.00
CA TRP A 216 11.33 2.94 18.26
C TRP A 216 12.23 4.14 17.95
N SER A 217 12.99 4.63 18.94
CA SER A 217 13.96 5.71 18.73
C SER A 217 15.09 5.32 17.80
N ASP A 218 15.58 4.08 17.89
CA ASP A 218 16.60 3.54 16.99
C ASP A 218 16.08 3.48 15.55
N THR A 219 14.82 3.10 15.35
CA THR A 219 14.17 3.09 14.03
C THR A 219 14.12 4.50 13.43
N VAL A 220 13.71 5.51 14.19
CA VAL A 220 13.71 6.92 13.73
C VAL A 220 15.12 7.37 13.37
N ASN A 221 16.11 7.05 14.22
CA ASN A 221 17.51 7.38 13.96
C ASN A 221 18.06 6.68 12.71
N GLN A 222 17.66 5.45 12.46
CA GLN A 222 18.04 4.72 11.25
C GLN A 222 17.45 5.38 10.00
N GLN A 223 16.18 5.74 10.02
CA GLN A 223 15.56 6.45 8.90
C GLN A 223 16.18 7.84 8.66
N ARG A 224 16.58 8.53 9.72
CA ARG A 224 17.34 9.79 9.58
C ARG A 224 18.65 9.59 8.81
N LYS A 225 19.42 8.54 9.14
CA LYS A 225 20.66 8.20 8.42
C LYS A 225 20.38 7.90 6.95
N VAL A 226 19.30 7.19 6.64
CA VAL A 226 18.88 6.88 5.27
C VAL A 226 18.56 8.17 4.50
N ILE A 227 17.81 9.12 5.10
CA ILE A 227 17.48 10.40 4.47
C ILE A 227 18.73 11.27 4.26
N GLU A 228 19.69 11.23 5.18
CA GLU A 228 20.96 11.94 5.05
C GLU A 228 21.88 11.31 3.99
N ASN A 229 21.83 10.00 3.84
CA ASN A 229 22.59 9.22 2.86
C ASN A 229 21.72 8.16 2.20
N LEU A 230 21.17 8.48 1.03
CA LEU A 230 20.26 7.61 0.28
C LEU A 230 20.90 6.28 -0.20
N ASP A 231 22.23 6.17 -0.17
CA ASP A 231 22.91 4.89 -0.46
C ASP A 231 22.67 3.84 0.63
N LEU A 232 22.16 4.25 1.80
CA LEU A 232 21.72 3.36 2.88
C LEU A 232 20.27 2.90 2.73
N SER A 233 19.53 3.40 1.74
CA SER A 233 18.19 2.90 1.44
C SER A 233 18.24 1.46 0.92
N LEU A 234 17.12 0.73 1.00
CA LEU A 234 17.03 -0.63 0.47
C LEU A 234 17.48 -0.71 -0.99
N SER A 235 17.04 0.24 -1.82
CA SER A 235 17.46 0.31 -3.22
C SER A 235 18.94 0.66 -3.39
N GLY A 236 19.48 1.53 -2.55
CA GLY A 236 20.92 1.89 -2.56
C GLY A 236 21.80 0.71 -2.21
N LEU A 237 21.45 -0.03 -1.15
CA LEU A 237 22.16 -1.24 -0.72
C LEU A 237 22.08 -2.34 -1.79
N LEU A 238 20.90 -2.56 -2.38
CA LEU A 238 20.70 -3.53 -3.45
C LEU A 238 21.56 -3.22 -4.67
N LEU A 239 21.58 -1.97 -5.12
CA LEU A 239 22.42 -1.55 -6.25
C LEU A 239 23.91 -1.78 -5.97
N LYS A 240 24.37 -1.35 -4.81
CA LYS A 240 25.75 -1.56 -4.37
C LYS A 240 26.13 -3.04 -4.36
N ASP A 241 25.23 -3.90 -3.90
CA ASP A 241 25.44 -5.36 -3.89
C ASP A 241 25.55 -5.94 -5.29
N ILE A 242 24.67 -5.54 -6.22
CA ILE A 242 24.67 -5.96 -7.61
C ILE A 242 25.98 -5.52 -8.29
N GLU A 243 26.39 -4.26 -8.10
CA GLU A 243 27.62 -3.71 -8.65
C GLU A 243 28.86 -4.43 -8.11
N ASN A 244 28.94 -4.61 -6.80
CA ASN A 244 30.07 -5.29 -6.14
C ASN A 244 30.21 -6.75 -6.58
N LYS A 245 29.09 -7.47 -6.69
CA LYS A 245 29.05 -8.88 -7.11
C LYS A 245 29.16 -9.03 -8.64
N LYS A 246 29.01 -7.95 -9.41
CA LYS A 246 28.95 -7.95 -10.88
C LYS A 246 27.97 -8.94 -11.46
N ILE A 247 26.78 -8.99 -10.87
CA ILE A 247 25.67 -9.87 -11.26
C ILE A 247 24.49 -9.04 -11.76
N THR A 248 23.56 -9.67 -12.46
CA THR A 248 22.32 -9.05 -12.88
C THR A 248 21.32 -8.96 -11.72
N PHE A 249 20.32 -8.07 -11.83
CA PHE A 249 19.20 -8.01 -10.87
C PHE A 249 18.47 -9.34 -10.74
N GLN A 250 18.30 -10.05 -11.86
CA GLN A 250 17.66 -11.38 -11.87
C GLN A 250 18.48 -12.42 -11.10
N GLU A 251 19.80 -12.45 -11.29
CA GLU A 251 20.70 -13.36 -10.55
C GLU A 251 20.70 -13.03 -9.06
N TYR A 252 20.71 -11.74 -8.70
CA TYR A 252 20.59 -11.30 -7.32
C TYR A 252 19.30 -11.81 -6.67
N GLY A 253 18.15 -11.56 -7.30
CA GLY A 253 16.85 -12.02 -6.81
C GLY A 253 16.77 -13.54 -6.66
N LEU A 254 17.36 -14.29 -7.62
CA LEU A 254 17.38 -15.74 -7.57
C LEU A 254 18.27 -16.28 -6.43
N GLN A 255 19.41 -15.62 -6.14
CA GLN A 255 20.28 -15.98 -5.00
C GLN A 255 19.54 -15.78 -3.67
N LEU A 256 18.86 -14.63 -3.48
CA LEU A 256 18.07 -14.35 -2.29
C LEU A 256 16.92 -15.33 -2.13
N SER A 257 16.16 -15.59 -3.19
CA SER A 257 15.04 -16.53 -3.16
C SER A 257 15.47 -17.93 -2.73
N ARG A 258 16.66 -18.39 -3.16
CA ARG A 258 17.21 -19.68 -2.74
C ARG A 258 17.63 -19.69 -1.29
N ALA A 259 18.21 -18.58 -0.79
CA ALA A 259 18.60 -18.43 0.61
C ALA A 259 17.36 -18.43 1.52
N HIS A 260 16.36 -17.64 1.18
CA HIS A 260 15.10 -17.58 1.94
C HIS A 260 14.32 -18.89 1.92
N LYS A 261 14.30 -19.58 0.76
CA LYS A 261 13.70 -20.92 0.72
C LYS A 261 14.34 -21.87 1.71
N LYS A 262 15.67 -21.89 1.80
CA LYS A 262 16.39 -22.73 2.75
C LYS A 262 16.03 -22.36 4.19
N GLU A 263 16.01 -21.07 4.53
CA GLU A 263 15.62 -20.60 5.85
C GLU A 263 14.19 -21.02 6.22
N MET A 264 13.24 -20.88 5.28
CA MET A 264 11.86 -21.32 5.47
C MET A 264 11.77 -22.85 5.66
N ASP A 265 12.49 -23.63 4.86
CA ASP A 265 12.52 -25.08 4.98
C ASP A 265 13.05 -25.51 6.37
N ASP A 266 14.10 -24.84 6.88
CA ASP A 266 14.65 -25.08 8.22
C ASP A 266 13.65 -24.73 9.34
N LEU A 267 12.86 -23.65 9.20
CA LEU A 267 11.80 -23.26 10.14
C LEU A 267 10.66 -24.28 10.16
N VAL A 268 10.23 -24.76 9.00
CA VAL A 268 9.14 -25.76 8.88
C VAL A 268 9.57 -27.10 9.51
N LEU A 269 10.82 -27.51 9.32
CA LEU A 269 11.34 -28.75 9.90
C LEU A 269 11.39 -28.71 11.44
N ASN A 270 11.56 -27.53 12.03
CA ASN A 270 11.75 -27.38 13.47
C ASN A 270 10.46 -27.11 14.27
N GLY A 271 9.29 -26.97 13.65
CA GLY A 271 8.22 -26.36 14.47
C GLY A 271 6.76 -26.56 14.15
N SER A 272 6.28 -27.32 13.15
CA SER A 272 4.82 -27.18 12.99
C SER A 272 4.05 -28.33 12.37
N ASN A 273 3.56 -29.20 13.21
CA ASN A 273 2.36 -30.02 12.90
C ASN A 273 1.12 -29.12 12.63
N ASN A 274 1.01 -27.94 13.24
CA ASN A 274 -0.14 -27.02 13.11
C ASN A 274 -0.35 -26.49 11.69
N PHE A 275 0.71 -26.15 10.94
CA PHE A 275 0.55 -25.65 9.56
C PHE A 275 0.02 -26.74 8.61
N ASN A 276 0.37 -27.99 8.82
CA ASN A 276 -0.11 -29.09 7.99
C ASN A 276 -1.62 -29.34 8.20
N GLU A 277 -2.12 -29.20 9.44
CA GLU A 277 -3.55 -29.33 9.74
C GLU A 277 -4.33 -28.15 9.14
N SER A 278 -3.89 -26.91 9.36
CA SER A 278 -4.52 -25.72 8.79
C SER A 278 -4.55 -25.75 7.26
N SER A 279 -3.47 -26.24 6.62
CA SER A 279 -3.41 -26.41 5.16
C SER A 279 -4.45 -27.44 4.67
N LYS A 280 -4.59 -28.57 5.36
CA LYS A 280 -5.61 -29.58 5.01
C LYS A 280 -7.03 -29.05 5.19
N GLU A 281 -7.29 -28.34 6.28
CA GLU A 281 -8.60 -27.72 6.53
C GLU A 281 -8.94 -26.69 5.45
N SER A 282 -7.97 -25.87 5.03
CA SER A 282 -8.15 -24.90 3.95
C SER A 282 -8.47 -25.57 2.61
N LEU A 283 -7.80 -26.68 2.26
CA LEU A 283 -8.11 -27.44 1.05
C LEU A 283 -9.50 -28.06 1.10
N LEU A 284 -9.87 -28.61 2.24
CA LEU A 284 -11.24 -29.18 2.43
C LEU A 284 -12.32 -28.09 2.35
N ALA A 285 -12.03 -26.89 2.88
CA ALA A 285 -12.95 -25.76 2.77
C ALA A 285 -13.12 -25.31 1.32
N ALA A 286 -12.02 -25.24 0.54
CA ALA A 286 -12.09 -24.95 -0.88
C ALA A 286 -12.92 -25.97 -1.66
N GLN A 287 -12.72 -27.27 -1.41
CA GLN A 287 -13.53 -28.32 -2.04
C GLN A 287 -15.02 -28.20 -1.73
N ARG A 288 -15.37 -27.90 -0.47
CA ARG A 288 -16.78 -27.68 -0.09
C ARG A 288 -17.41 -26.52 -0.84
N LEU A 289 -16.67 -25.41 -1.01
CA LEU A 289 -17.13 -24.26 -1.78
C LEU A 289 -17.36 -24.59 -3.25
N GLU A 290 -16.54 -25.47 -3.85
CA GLU A 290 -16.71 -25.94 -5.23
C GLU A 290 -17.93 -26.89 -5.38
N GLU A 291 -18.23 -27.68 -4.32
CA GLU A 291 -19.37 -28.62 -4.30
C GLU A 291 -20.69 -27.92 -3.95
N GLU A 292 -20.68 -26.74 -3.34
CA GLU A 292 -21.89 -25.97 -3.07
C GLU A 292 -22.58 -25.55 -4.35
N HIS A 293 -23.92 -25.56 -4.33
CA HIS A 293 -24.73 -25.14 -5.48
C HIS A 293 -24.48 -23.66 -5.77
N GLN A 294 -23.76 -23.38 -6.87
CA GLN A 294 -23.43 -22.02 -7.27
C GLN A 294 -24.59 -21.42 -8.07
N VAL A 295 -24.91 -20.18 -7.78
CA VAL A 295 -25.80 -19.36 -8.58
C VAL A 295 -25.13 -19.08 -9.92
N ASP A 296 -25.92 -18.95 -11.01
CA ASP A 296 -25.40 -18.51 -12.31
C ASP A 296 -24.64 -17.19 -12.16
N PHE A 297 -23.53 -17.10 -12.88
CA PHE A 297 -22.63 -15.93 -12.74
C PHE A 297 -23.31 -14.61 -13.15
N GLU A 298 -24.13 -14.60 -14.18
CA GLU A 298 -24.83 -13.40 -14.65
C GLU A 298 -25.88 -12.94 -13.62
N ASP A 299 -26.59 -13.89 -12.99
CA ASP A 299 -27.55 -13.60 -11.93
C ASP A 299 -26.84 -13.06 -10.67
N TYR A 300 -25.70 -13.66 -10.30
CA TYR A 300 -24.86 -13.17 -9.21
C TYR A 300 -24.31 -11.77 -9.49
N LEU A 301 -23.77 -11.53 -10.68
CA LEU A 301 -23.21 -10.23 -11.07
C LEU A 301 -24.27 -9.15 -11.04
N LYS A 302 -25.45 -9.42 -11.57
CA LYS A 302 -26.57 -8.49 -11.55
C LYS A 302 -26.95 -8.10 -10.12
N ASP A 303 -27.14 -9.09 -9.24
CA ASP A 303 -27.45 -8.85 -7.82
C ASP A 303 -26.33 -8.05 -7.13
N PHE A 304 -25.07 -8.36 -7.42
CA PHE A 304 -23.92 -7.66 -6.88
C PHE A 304 -23.82 -6.20 -7.35
N LEU A 305 -24.06 -5.92 -8.63
CA LEU A 305 -24.06 -4.57 -9.19
C LEU A 305 -25.23 -3.73 -8.66
N ASP A 306 -26.41 -4.33 -8.51
CA ASP A 306 -27.61 -3.65 -7.98
C ASP A 306 -27.44 -3.18 -6.51
N LYS A 307 -26.48 -3.76 -5.77
CA LYS A 307 -26.12 -3.35 -4.40
C LYS A 307 -25.33 -2.04 -4.33
N ILE A 308 -24.97 -1.42 -5.45
CA ILE A 308 -24.35 -0.08 -5.48
C ILE A 308 -25.45 0.96 -5.24
N SER A 309 -25.90 1.10 -4.02
CA SER A 309 -26.95 2.04 -3.64
C SER A 309 -26.40 3.42 -3.28
#